data_42bddd06d912c66a819272e8406a09c2
#
_entry.id   42bddd06d912c66a819272e8406a09c2
#
_cell.length_a   1.000
_cell.length_b   1.000
_cell.length_c   1.000
_cell.angle_alpha   90.00
_cell.angle_beta   90.00
_cell.angle_gamma   90.00
#
_symmetry.space_group_name_H-M   'P 1'
#
loop_
_entity.id
_entity.type
_entity.pdbx_description
1 polymer ?
#
loop_
_entity_poly.entity_id
_entity_poly.type
_entity_poly.pdbx_seq_one_letter_code
_entity_poly.pdbx_strand_id
1 'polypeptide(L)'
;RRYSSAASDVYKRQGLRTMASNGSSKTVFLAFSVNFFIAGVKTVIAVITSSSAMFSEAVHSYVDSGNQFILWFGIKQSKKPNKLIYPLGRGKEEYFWTLVVAVLIFTIGGLVSLEHGIEALSHPKELKNLFISIVVLSMSIVLELYVLYKAVKELRSKSKTDTTSVFKLLKESTDGPLIAIVVEDFAATLGLGIALVGSILANVTSNPVYDAASSILIGILLMVSGLFLGYEMKHLITGETVNTKTKEKI
;
A
#
# COMPACT_ATOMS: atom_id res chain seq x y z
N ARG A 1 -23.75 -18.09 39.85
CA ARG A 1 -22.29 -18.13 39.83
C ARG A 1 -21.65 -18.30 38.43
N ARG A 2 -22.39 -18.74 37.39
CA ARG A 2 -21.81 -18.89 36.01
C ARG A 2 -21.77 -17.58 35.17
N TYR A 3 -22.57 -16.57 35.49
CA TYR A 3 -22.57 -15.29 34.77
C TYR A 3 -21.42 -14.34 35.13
N SER A 4 -20.80 -14.52 36.31
CA SER A 4 -19.67 -13.71 36.78
C SER A 4 -18.35 -14.02 36.06
N SER A 5 -18.15 -15.27 35.63
CA SER A 5 -16.93 -15.71 34.94
C SER A 5 -16.87 -15.19 33.47
N ALA A 6 -18.00 -15.24 32.76
CA ALA A 6 -18.05 -14.76 31.37
C ALA A 6 -17.84 -13.24 31.27
N ALA A 7 -18.39 -12.46 32.21
CA ALA A 7 -18.13 -11.00 32.26
C ALA A 7 -16.66 -10.68 32.54
N SER A 8 -16.02 -11.42 33.49
CA SER A 8 -14.60 -11.25 33.80
C SER A 8 -13.67 -11.60 32.62
N ASP A 9 -14.02 -12.61 31.83
CA ASP A 9 -13.25 -13.01 30.65
C ASP A 9 -13.40 -11.99 29.50
N VAL A 10 -14.58 -11.38 29.34
CA VAL A 10 -14.80 -10.27 28.38
C VAL A 10 -13.98 -9.04 28.79
N TYR A 11 -13.95 -8.67 30.07
CA TYR A 11 -13.15 -7.56 30.59
C TYR A 11 -11.64 -7.82 30.45
N LYS A 12 -11.16 -9.03 30.73
CA LYS A 12 -9.75 -9.42 30.51
C LYS A 12 -9.35 -9.35 29.03
N ARG A 13 -10.19 -9.83 28.11
CA ARG A 13 -9.97 -9.75 26.67
C ARG A 13 -10.00 -8.32 26.16
N GLN A 14 -10.82 -7.45 26.71
CA GLN A 14 -10.82 -6.01 26.41
C GLN A 14 -9.57 -5.32 26.94
N GLY A 15 -9.10 -5.65 28.15
CA GLY A 15 -7.84 -5.12 28.71
C GLY A 15 -6.60 -5.52 27.91
N LEU A 16 -6.53 -6.77 27.44
CA LEU A 16 -5.44 -7.24 26.57
C LEU A 16 -5.48 -6.58 25.17
N ARG A 17 -6.68 -6.29 24.65
CA ARG A 17 -6.82 -5.54 23.37
C ARG A 17 -6.40 -4.08 23.50
N THR A 18 -6.64 -3.43 24.63
CA THR A 18 -6.20 -2.03 24.88
C THR A 18 -4.69 -1.91 25.08
N MET A 19 -4.04 -2.91 25.70
CA MET A 19 -2.58 -2.93 25.82
C MET A 19 -1.88 -3.19 24.47
N ALA A 20 -2.44 -4.03 23.61
CA ALA A 20 -1.95 -4.24 22.24
C ALA A 20 -2.10 -2.98 21.37
N SER A 21 -3.11 -2.12 21.62
CA SER A 21 -3.34 -0.91 20.82
C SER A 21 -2.35 0.22 21.09
N ASN A 22 -1.80 0.32 22.30
CA ASN A 22 -0.84 1.38 22.67
C ASN A 22 0.59 1.13 22.15
N GLY A 23 1.00 -0.14 21.98
CA GLY A 23 2.24 -0.51 21.29
C GLY A 23 2.17 -0.24 19.78
N SER A 24 1.01 -0.51 19.17
CA SER A 24 0.72 -0.32 17.75
C SER A 24 0.86 1.14 17.28
N SER A 25 0.43 2.13 18.07
CA SER A 25 0.44 3.54 17.67
C SER A 25 1.85 4.12 17.50
N LYS A 26 2.77 3.78 18.41
CA LYS A 26 4.18 4.23 18.33
C LYS A 26 4.91 3.56 17.16
N THR A 27 4.65 2.28 16.94
CA THR A 27 5.25 1.52 15.85
C THR A 27 4.81 2.05 14.49
N VAL A 28 3.51 2.38 14.33
CA VAL A 28 2.99 2.98 13.10
C VAL A 28 3.58 4.36 12.85
N PHE A 29 3.68 5.20 13.89
CA PHE A 29 4.31 6.52 13.75
C PHE A 29 5.79 6.43 13.39
N LEU A 30 6.51 5.46 13.97
CA LEU A 30 7.91 5.21 13.61
C LEU A 30 8.04 4.74 12.16
N ALA A 31 7.20 3.79 11.73
CA ALA A 31 7.18 3.31 10.34
C ALA A 31 6.87 4.45 9.36
N PHE A 32 5.86 5.27 9.64
CA PHE A 32 5.57 6.47 8.87
C PHE A 32 6.78 7.39 8.75
N SER A 33 7.44 7.70 9.88
CA SER A 33 8.58 8.62 9.90
C SER A 33 9.77 8.09 9.09
N VAL A 34 10.05 6.79 9.19
CA VAL A 34 11.12 6.12 8.42
C VAL A 34 10.80 6.15 6.93
N ASN A 35 9.59 5.78 6.53
CA ASN A 35 9.18 5.76 5.13
C ASN A 35 9.16 7.19 4.53
N PHE A 36 8.70 8.17 5.30
CA PHE A 36 8.73 9.57 4.89
C PHE A 36 10.17 10.09 4.69
N PHE A 37 11.08 9.70 5.57
CA PHE A 37 12.50 10.02 5.43
C PHE A 37 13.11 9.36 4.18
N ILE A 38 12.80 8.10 3.91
CA ILE A 38 13.25 7.38 2.70
C ILE A 38 12.72 8.07 1.44
N ALA A 39 11.45 8.50 1.44
CA ALA A 39 10.87 9.28 0.35
C ALA A 39 11.64 10.58 0.10
N GLY A 40 12.03 11.28 1.17
CA GLY A 40 12.88 12.47 1.09
C GLY A 40 14.24 12.19 0.46
N VAL A 41 14.91 11.10 0.85
CA VAL A 41 16.18 10.67 0.24
C VAL A 41 15.99 10.35 -1.25
N LYS A 42 14.95 9.61 -1.63
CA LYS A 42 14.62 9.31 -3.04
C LYS A 42 14.38 10.61 -3.84
N THR A 43 13.71 11.61 -3.25
CA THR A 43 13.50 12.92 -3.88
C THR A 43 14.80 13.64 -4.18
N VAL A 44 15.70 13.69 -3.20
CA VAL A 44 17.02 14.32 -3.39
C VAL A 44 17.79 13.63 -4.50
N ILE A 45 17.76 12.29 -4.56
CA ILE A 45 18.43 11.53 -5.61
C ILE A 45 17.76 11.78 -6.97
N ALA A 46 16.44 11.82 -7.06
CA ALA A 46 15.72 12.14 -8.28
C ALA A 46 16.13 13.51 -8.85
N VAL A 47 16.27 14.51 -7.99
CA VAL A 47 16.70 15.86 -8.38
C VAL A 47 18.16 15.86 -8.84
N ILE A 48 19.07 15.21 -8.12
CA ILE A 48 20.50 15.15 -8.46
C ILE A 48 20.74 14.41 -9.78
N THR A 49 19.99 13.31 -10.01
CA THR A 49 20.15 12.45 -11.17
C THR A 49 19.31 12.90 -12.37
N SER A 50 18.33 13.78 -12.15
CA SER A 50 17.30 14.16 -13.13
C SER A 50 16.50 12.95 -13.65
N SER A 51 16.42 11.85 -12.87
CA SER A 51 15.73 10.63 -13.25
C SER A 51 14.23 10.73 -12.97
N SER A 52 13.43 10.56 -14.01
CA SER A 52 11.97 10.56 -13.93
C SER A 52 11.46 9.31 -13.24
N ALA A 53 12.09 8.16 -13.46
CA ALA A 53 11.74 6.92 -12.77
C ALA A 53 11.99 7.04 -11.27
N MET A 54 13.12 7.63 -10.85
CA MET A 54 13.41 7.87 -9.43
C MET A 54 12.42 8.89 -8.81
N PHE A 55 11.99 9.90 -9.57
CA PHE A 55 10.96 10.83 -9.12
C PHE A 55 9.63 10.12 -8.87
N SER A 56 9.18 9.27 -9.81
CA SER A 56 7.96 8.47 -9.64
C SER A 56 8.02 7.56 -8.41
N GLU A 57 9.19 6.96 -8.15
CA GLU A 57 9.42 6.15 -6.95
C GLU A 57 9.42 6.99 -5.66
N ALA A 58 9.91 8.23 -5.70
CA ALA A 58 9.82 9.14 -4.57
C ALA A 58 8.36 9.52 -4.27
N VAL A 59 7.57 9.88 -5.31
CA VAL A 59 6.14 10.17 -5.20
C VAL A 59 5.40 8.97 -4.61
N HIS A 60 5.65 7.77 -5.13
CA HIS A 60 5.05 6.54 -4.59
C HIS A 60 5.37 6.35 -3.10
N SER A 61 6.61 6.51 -2.69
CA SER A 61 7.02 6.38 -1.28
C SER A 61 6.38 7.42 -0.35
N TYR A 62 6.08 8.64 -0.83
CA TYR A 62 5.28 9.61 -0.08
C TYR A 62 3.83 9.18 0.05
N VAL A 63 3.24 8.67 -1.03
CA VAL A 63 1.86 8.14 -1.01
C VAL A 63 1.75 6.99 -0.03
N ASP A 64 2.68 6.04 -0.05
CA ASP A 64 2.72 4.90 0.88
C ASP A 64 2.80 5.35 2.35
N SER A 65 3.66 6.33 2.62
CA SER A 65 3.74 6.92 3.96
C SER A 65 2.40 7.52 4.40
N GLY A 66 1.75 8.30 3.52
CA GLY A 66 0.43 8.88 3.77
C GLY A 66 -0.64 7.83 3.96
N ASN A 67 -0.62 6.77 3.14
CA ASN A 67 -1.57 5.67 3.17
C ASN A 67 -1.49 4.90 4.50
N GLN A 68 -0.31 4.60 4.99
CA GLN A 68 -0.13 3.94 6.29
C GLN A 68 -0.77 4.75 7.43
N PHE A 69 -0.62 6.09 7.40
CA PHE A 69 -1.26 6.97 8.37
C PHE A 69 -2.80 6.94 8.25
N ILE A 70 -3.33 7.02 7.03
CA ILE A 70 -4.76 7.00 6.75
C ILE A 70 -5.39 5.66 7.16
N LEU A 71 -4.76 4.54 6.82
CA LEU A 71 -5.21 3.21 7.23
C LEU A 71 -5.23 3.07 8.77
N TRP A 72 -4.18 3.50 9.44
CA TRP A 72 -4.16 3.52 10.90
C TRP A 72 -5.29 4.37 11.49
N PHE A 73 -5.53 5.55 10.92
CA PHE A 73 -6.63 6.42 11.34
C PHE A 73 -7.98 5.74 11.14
N GLY A 74 -8.22 5.12 9.99
CA GLY A 74 -9.42 4.38 9.66
C GLY A 74 -9.71 3.23 10.64
N ILE A 75 -8.71 2.39 10.92
CA ILE A 75 -8.79 1.32 11.90
C ILE A 75 -9.09 1.86 13.31
N LYS A 76 -8.46 2.96 13.70
CA LYS A 76 -8.70 3.58 15.00
C LYS A 76 -10.12 4.13 15.11
N GLN A 77 -10.64 4.70 14.03
CA GLN A 77 -11.98 5.28 13.99
C GLN A 77 -13.06 4.19 14.01
N SER A 78 -12.86 3.07 13.28
CA SER A 78 -13.79 1.94 13.23
C SER A 78 -14.03 1.29 14.60
N LYS A 79 -13.04 1.38 15.50
CA LYS A 79 -13.09 0.80 16.86
C LYS A 79 -13.77 1.68 17.91
N LYS A 80 -14.11 2.94 17.60
CA LYS A 80 -14.74 3.84 18.58
C LYS A 80 -16.20 3.44 18.86
N PRO A 81 -16.58 3.16 20.11
CA PRO A 81 -17.94 2.86 20.47
C PRO A 81 -18.79 4.14 20.44
N ASN A 82 -19.78 4.21 19.57
CA ASN A 82 -20.81 5.25 19.61
C ASN A 82 -22.15 4.64 19.17
N LYS A 83 -22.80 3.94 20.10
CA LYS A 83 -24.05 3.23 19.83
C LYS A 83 -25.25 4.14 19.58
N LEU A 84 -25.19 5.41 20.03
CA LEU A 84 -26.27 6.37 19.84
C LEU A 84 -26.38 6.83 18.38
N ILE A 85 -25.24 7.07 17.72
CA ILE A 85 -25.21 7.54 16.33
C ILE A 85 -25.06 6.37 15.36
N TYR A 86 -24.35 5.30 15.76
CA TYR A 86 -24.04 4.13 14.92
C TYR A 86 -24.56 2.84 15.59
N PRO A 87 -25.86 2.53 15.49
CA PRO A 87 -26.43 1.34 16.14
C PRO A 87 -25.82 0.02 15.69
N LEU A 88 -25.40 -0.06 14.42
CA LEU A 88 -24.74 -1.22 13.80
C LEU A 88 -23.20 -1.20 13.94
N GLY A 89 -22.64 -0.20 14.65
CA GLY A 89 -21.22 0.00 14.79
C GLY A 89 -20.58 0.74 13.60
N ARG A 90 -19.28 1.00 13.70
CA ARG A 90 -18.48 1.77 12.71
C ARG A 90 -17.53 0.87 11.90
N GLY A 91 -17.76 -0.44 11.85
CA GLY A 91 -16.85 -1.37 11.19
C GLY A 91 -16.56 -1.05 9.73
N LYS A 92 -17.52 -0.47 9.00
CA LYS A 92 -17.35 -0.09 7.59
C LYS A 92 -16.43 1.13 7.37
N GLU A 93 -16.07 1.86 8.42
CA GLU A 93 -15.15 3.00 8.28
C GLU A 93 -13.75 2.59 7.82
N GLU A 94 -13.27 1.42 8.18
CA GLU A 94 -11.98 0.95 7.68
C GLU A 94 -11.97 0.79 6.15
N TYR A 95 -13.06 0.33 5.55
CA TYR A 95 -13.20 0.20 4.10
C TYR A 95 -13.29 1.57 3.42
N PHE A 96 -13.98 2.53 4.05
CA PHE A 96 -14.05 3.90 3.55
C PHE A 96 -12.66 4.54 3.48
N TRP A 97 -11.86 4.44 4.56
CA TRP A 97 -10.51 5.00 4.58
C TRP A 97 -9.58 4.26 3.63
N THR A 98 -9.76 2.96 3.45
CA THR A 98 -9.03 2.19 2.43
C THR A 98 -9.41 2.63 1.00
N LEU A 99 -10.66 3.01 0.76
CA LEU A 99 -11.08 3.60 -0.51
C LEU A 99 -10.40 4.96 -0.75
N VAL A 100 -10.26 5.79 0.29
CA VAL A 100 -9.51 7.05 0.20
C VAL A 100 -8.06 6.79 -0.20
N VAL A 101 -7.41 5.78 0.38
CA VAL A 101 -6.06 5.33 -0.03
C VAL A 101 -6.03 4.94 -1.51
N ALA A 102 -7.00 4.17 -1.99
CA ALA A 102 -7.08 3.78 -3.40
C ALA A 102 -7.15 5.00 -4.34
N VAL A 103 -7.91 6.03 -3.96
CA VAL A 103 -7.99 7.30 -4.71
C VAL A 103 -6.65 8.05 -4.70
N LEU A 104 -5.94 8.06 -3.59
CA LEU A 104 -4.62 8.71 -3.49
C LEU A 104 -3.56 7.97 -4.33
N ILE A 105 -3.55 6.65 -4.32
CA ILE A 105 -2.66 5.85 -5.18
C ILE A 105 -2.94 6.16 -6.66
N PHE A 106 -4.21 6.20 -7.05
CA PHE A 106 -4.61 6.51 -8.43
C PHE A 106 -4.21 7.93 -8.84
N THR A 107 -4.54 8.94 -8.01
CA THR A 107 -4.37 10.35 -8.38
C THR A 107 -2.94 10.83 -8.15
N ILE A 108 -2.46 10.81 -6.91
CA ILE A 108 -1.13 11.35 -6.59
C ILE A 108 -0.04 10.39 -7.07
N GLY A 109 -0.17 9.10 -6.77
CA GLY A 109 0.80 8.10 -7.22
C GLY A 109 0.81 7.97 -8.76
N GLY A 110 -0.35 7.66 -9.34
CA GLY A 110 -0.48 7.31 -10.75
C GLY A 110 -0.43 8.51 -11.70
N LEU A 111 -1.34 9.49 -11.54
CA LEU A 111 -1.43 10.60 -12.49
C LEU A 111 -0.20 11.50 -12.46
N VAL A 112 0.36 11.82 -11.27
CA VAL A 112 1.57 12.65 -11.16
C VAL A 112 2.78 11.95 -11.80
N SER A 113 2.95 10.64 -11.57
CA SER A 113 4.04 9.87 -12.20
C SER A 113 3.87 9.78 -13.72
N LEU A 114 2.64 9.61 -14.20
CA LEU A 114 2.32 9.58 -15.63
C LEU A 114 2.62 10.93 -16.29
N GLU A 115 2.11 12.03 -15.71
CA GLU A 115 2.35 13.39 -16.20
C GLU A 115 3.83 13.71 -16.27
N HIS A 116 4.57 13.43 -15.19
CA HIS A 116 6.00 13.67 -15.14
C HIS A 116 6.77 12.83 -16.17
N GLY A 117 6.37 11.57 -16.39
CA GLY A 117 6.97 10.71 -17.41
C GLY A 117 6.72 11.21 -18.84
N ILE A 118 5.51 11.71 -19.13
CA ILE A 118 5.17 12.32 -20.44
C ILE A 118 5.95 13.62 -20.64
N GLU A 119 6.06 14.46 -19.62
CA GLU A 119 6.87 15.69 -19.68
C GLU A 119 8.35 15.37 -19.96
N ALA A 120 8.90 14.38 -19.24
CA ALA A 120 10.28 13.96 -19.44
C ALA A 120 10.54 13.35 -20.84
N LEU A 121 9.53 12.69 -21.42
CA LEU A 121 9.62 12.16 -22.78
C LEU A 121 9.60 13.29 -23.83
N SER A 122 8.80 14.34 -23.57
CA SER A 122 8.66 15.51 -24.46
C SER A 122 9.85 16.46 -24.36
N HIS A 123 10.45 16.57 -23.18
CA HIS A 123 11.57 17.45 -22.88
C HIS A 123 12.70 16.67 -22.18
N PRO A 124 13.42 15.79 -22.92
CA PRO A 124 14.43 14.93 -22.32
C PRO A 124 15.53 15.76 -21.68
N LYS A 125 15.82 15.49 -20.40
CA LYS A 125 16.94 16.09 -19.67
C LYS A 125 18.11 15.11 -19.67
N GLU A 126 19.34 15.66 -19.68
CA GLU A 126 20.52 14.82 -19.48
C GLU A 126 20.49 14.17 -18.09
N LEU A 127 20.58 12.86 -18.07
CA LEU A 127 20.64 12.08 -16.84
C LEU A 127 22.05 12.13 -16.27
N LYS A 128 22.17 12.41 -14.98
CA LYS A 128 23.45 12.55 -14.29
C LYS A 128 23.58 11.47 -13.21
N ASN A 129 24.78 10.91 -13.06
CA ASN A 129 25.09 10.01 -11.94
C ASN A 129 24.07 8.88 -11.72
N LEU A 130 23.52 8.30 -12.81
CA LEU A 130 22.49 7.24 -12.75
C LEU A 130 22.91 6.04 -11.89
N PHE A 131 24.22 5.83 -11.71
CA PHE A 131 24.74 4.79 -10.84
C PHE A 131 24.18 4.91 -9.40
N ILE A 132 24.04 6.15 -8.90
CA ILE A 132 23.45 6.39 -7.56
C ILE A 132 21.98 5.94 -7.54
N SER A 133 21.19 6.27 -8.58
CA SER A 133 19.79 5.80 -8.71
C SER A 133 19.73 4.28 -8.72
N ILE A 134 20.57 3.61 -9.52
CA ILE A 134 20.60 2.14 -9.62
C ILE A 134 20.91 1.50 -8.26
N VAL A 135 21.88 2.01 -7.51
CA VAL A 135 22.22 1.49 -6.19
C VAL A 135 21.04 1.64 -5.22
N VAL A 136 20.42 2.83 -5.17
CA VAL A 136 19.30 3.08 -4.25
C VAL A 136 18.06 2.27 -4.64
N LEU A 137 17.74 2.16 -5.94
CA LEU A 137 16.65 1.31 -6.41
C LEU A 137 16.88 -0.17 -6.07
N SER A 138 18.13 -0.65 -6.25
CA SER A 138 18.50 -2.02 -5.90
C SER A 138 18.36 -2.32 -4.39
N MET A 139 18.74 -1.37 -3.54
CA MET A 139 18.53 -1.50 -2.09
C MET A 139 17.05 -1.46 -1.74
N SER A 140 16.29 -0.56 -2.35
CA SER A 140 14.85 -0.42 -2.12
C SER A 140 14.09 -1.70 -2.49
N ILE A 141 14.40 -2.33 -3.64
CA ILE A 141 13.69 -3.55 -4.07
C ILE A 141 13.91 -4.73 -3.10
N VAL A 142 15.09 -4.83 -2.49
CA VAL A 142 15.35 -5.88 -1.48
C VAL A 142 14.49 -5.67 -0.23
N LEU A 143 14.34 -4.41 0.21
CA LEU A 143 13.51 -4.07 1.36
C LEU A 143 12.02 -4.31 1.06
N GLU A 144 11.54 -3.86 -0.10
CA GLU A 144 10.14 -4.04 -0.52
C GLU A 144 9.77 -5.51 -0.70
N LEU A 145 10.65 -6.34 -1.28
CA LEU A 145 10.44 -7.78 -1.36
C LEU A 145 10.28 -8.43 0.02
N TYR A 146 11.03 -7.95 1.01
CA TYR A 146 10.89 -8.46 2.38
C TYR A 146 9.55 -8.04 3.01
N VAL A 147 9.11 -6.79 2.79
CA VAL A 147 7.83 -6.28 3.28
C VAL A 147 6.68 -7.03 2.62
N LEU A 148 6.70 -7.15 1.27
CA LEU A 148 5.72 -7.91 0.50
C LEU A 148 5.64 -9.37 0.95
N TYR A 149 6.77 -10.03 1.20
CA TYR A 149 6.79 -11.40 1.72
C TYR A 149 6.05 -11.50 3.06
N LYS A 150 6.25 -10.54 3.97
CA LYS A 150 5.55 -10.50 5.26
C LYS A 150 4.05 -10.26 5.09
N ALA A 151 3.65 -9.31 4.23
CA ALA A 151 2.25 -9.00 3.96
C ALA A 151 1.51 -10.20 3.36
N VAL A 152 2.11 -10.88 2.37
CA VAL A 152 1.54 -12.09 1.77
C VAL A 152 1.47 -13.23 2.78
N LYS A 153 2.47 -13.39 3.65
CA LYS A 153 2.45 -14.39 4.72
C LYS A 153 1.32 -14.14 5.71
N GLU A 154 1.09 -12.88 6.08
CA GLU A 154 -0.02 -12.50 6.95
C GLU A 154 -1.37 -12.77 6.26
N LEU A 155 -1.53 -12.40 4.98
CA LEU A 155 -2.72 -12.68 4.19
C LEU A 155 -3.03 -14.19 4.16
N ARG A 156 -2.02 -15.04 3.93
CA ARG A 156 -2.16 -16.50 3.96
C ARG A 156 -2.55 -17.02 5.33
N SER A 157 -2.00 -16.47 6.40
CA SER A 157 -2.30 -16.93 7.78
C SER A 157 -3.74 -16.63 8.21
N LYS A 158 -4.34 -15.58 7.66
CA LYS A 158 -5.73 -15.19 7.92
C LYS A 158 -6.73 -15.92 7.01
N SER A 159 -6.28 -16.48 5.91
CA SER A 159 -7.14 -17.23 4.99
C SER A 159 -7.45 -18.63 5.55
N LYS A 160 -8.72 -19.01 5.44
CA LYS A 160 -9.19 -20.38 5.77
C LYS A 160 -9.12 -21.34 4.58
N THR A 161 -8.58 -20.88 3.46
CA THR A 161 -8.58 -21.60 2.19
C THR A 161 -7.18 -22.11 1.89
N ASP A 162 -7.03 -23.37 1.51
CA ASP A 162 -5.76 -24.00 1.05
C ASP A 162 -5.30 -23.49 -0.33
N THR A 163 -5.65 -22.25 -0.68
CA THR A 163 -5.33 -21.68 -1.99
C THR A 163 -3.94 -21.07 -1.98
N THR A 164 -3.12 -21.46 -2.96
CA THR A 164 -1.75 -20.92 -3.14
C THR A 164 -1.72 -19.59 -3.90
N SER A 165 -2.77 -19.25 -4.67
CA SER A 165 -2.83 -18.03 -5.48
C SER A 165 -3.13 -16.80 -4.62
N VAL A 166 -2.19 -15.84 -4.57
CA VAL A 166 -2.33 -14.56 -3.84
C VAL A 166 -3.54 -13.77 -4.36
N PHE A 167 -3.77 -13.73 -5.67
CA PHE A 167 -4.90 -13.02 -6.26
C PHE A 167 -6.26 -13.56 -5.79
N LYS A 168 -6.38 -14.88 -5.63
CA LYS A 168 -7.60 -15.49 -5.10
C LYS A 168 -7.76 -15.20 -3.62
N LEU A 169 -6.67 -15.20 -2.85
CA LEU A 169 -6.67 -14.84 -1.44
C LEU A 169 -7.09 -13.39 -1.23
N LEU A 170 -6.65 -12.45 -2.08
CA LEU A 170 -7.09 -11.05 -2.04
C LEU A 170 -8.59 -10.91 -2.24
N LYS A 171 -9.16 -11.61 -3.24
CA LYS A 171 -10.62 -11.58 -3.52
C LYS A 171 -11.47 -12.26 -2.44
N GLU A 172 -10.93 -13.22 -1.72
CA GLU A 172 -11.64 -13.91 -0.63
C GLU A 172 -11.46 -13.23 0.73
N SER A 173 -10.51 -12.29 0.84
CA SER A 173 -10.26 -11.55 2.07
C SER A 173 -11.33 -10.47 2.31
N THR A 174 -11.70 -10.31 3.57
CA THR A 174 -12.57 -9.22 4.04
C THR A 174 -11.80 -8.16 4.84
N ASP A 175 -10.48 -8.31 4.96
CA ASP A 175 -9.60 -7.38 5.67
C ASP A 175 -9.13 -6.28 4.70
N GLY A 176 -9.92 -5.20 4.56
CA GLY A 176 -9.66 -4.11 3.62
C GLY A 176 -8.26 -3.50 3.76
N PRO A 177 -7.81 -3.12 4.97
CA PRO A 177 -6.45 -2.62 5.18
C PRO A 177 -5.35 -3.60 4.75
N LEU A 178 -5.53 -4.89 5.00
CA LEU A 178 -4.54 -5.90 4.58
C LEU A 178 -4.50 -6.08 3.06
N ILE A 179 -5.66 -6.02 2.40
CA ILE A 179 -5.74 -6.03 0.92
C ILE A 179 -4.97 -4.82 0.37
N ALA A 180 -5.18 -3.62 0.95
CA ALA A 180 -4.47 -2.41 0.52
C ALA A 180 -2.97 -2.57 0.62
N ILE A 181 -2.46 -3.01 1.77
CA ILE A 181 -1.02 -3.20 2.01
C ILE A 181 -0.42 -4.17 0.98
N VAL A 182 -1.06 -5.33 0.74
CA VAL A 182 -0.53 -6.32 -0.22
C VAL A 182 -0.54 -5.79 -1.65
N VAL A 183 -1.60 -5.07 -2.06
CA VAL A 183 -1.68 -4.48 -3.42
C VAL A 183 -0.64 -3.38 -3.59
N GLU A 184 -0.46 -2.53 -2.58
CA GLU A 184 0.51 -1.44 -2.54
C GLU A 184 1.95 -1.95 -2.60
N ASP A 185 2.33 -2.89 -1.71
CA ASP A 185 3.68 -3.49 -1.69
C ASP A 185 4.00 -4.26 -2.99
N PHE A 186 2.99 -4.90 -3.59
CA PHE A 186 3.14 -5.57 -4.88
C PHE A 186 3.39 -4.56 -6.01
N ALA A 187 2.62 -3.46 -6.05
CA ALA A 187 2.82 -2.38 -7.01
C ALA A 187 4.18 -1.70 -6.81
N ALA A 188 4.59 -1.44 -5.55
CA ALA A 188 5.89 -0.88 -5.21
C ALA A 188 7.05 -1.77 -5.72
N THR A 189 6.97 -3.07 -5.45
CA THR A 189 8.01 -4.02 -5.92
C THR A 189 8.11 -4.05 -7.45
N LEU A 190 7.00 -4.06 -8.17
CA LEU A 190 6.99 -4.02 -9.63
C LEU A 190 7.47 -2.67 -10.16
N GLY A 191 7.03 -1.56 -9.54
CA GLY A 191 7.46 -0.21 -9.89
C GLY A 191 8.98 -0.03 -9.76
N LEU A 192 9.55 -0.47 -8.64
CA LEU A 192 11.00 -0.49 -8.42
C LEU A 192 11.74 -1.33 -9.48
N GLY A 193 11.18 -2.48 -9.86
CA GLY A 193 11.73 -3.30 -10.93
C GLY A 193 11.75 -2.57 -12.28
N ILE A 194 10.64 -1.89 -12.63
CA ILE A 194 10.52 -1.08 -13.86
C ILE A 194 11.52 0.08 -13.81
N ALA A 195 11.59 0.81 -12.69
CA ALA A 195 12.52 1.93 -12.50
C ALA A 195 13.99 1.47 -12.64
N LEU A 196 14.33 0.34 -12.02
CA LEU A 196 15.69 -0.21 -12.08
C LEU A 196 16.09 -0.59 -13.51
N VAL A 197 15.23 -1.33 -14.22
CA VAL A 197 15.48 -1.71 -15.61
C VAL A 197 15.59 -0.48 -16.51
N GLY A 198 14.72 0.50 -16.37
CA GLY A 198 14.76 1.73 -17.13
C GLY A 198 16.01 2.56 -16.87
N SER A 199 16.42 2.70 -15.61
CA SER A 199 17.65 3.42 -15.25
C SER A 199 18.90 2.70 -15.76
N ILE A 200 18.94 1.36 -15.76
CA ILE A 200 20.05 0.58 -16.34
C ILE A 200 20.10 0.79 -17.86
N LEU A 201 18.96 0.66 -18.56
CA LEU A 201 18.89 0.86 -19.99
C LEU A 201 19.27 2.29 -20.38
N ALA A 202 18.78 3.29 -19.66
CA ALA A 202 19.14 4.68 -19.88
C ALA A 202 20.65 4.92 -19.70
N ASN A 203 21.25 4.30 -18.69
CA ASN A 203 22.69 4.41 -18.43
C ASN A 203 23.54 3.73 -19.52
N VAL A 204 23.17 2.51 -19.95
CA VAL A 204 23.93 1.75 -20.96
C VAL A 204 23.78 2.37 -22.36
N THR A 205 22.59 2.83 -22.71
CA THR A 205 22.30 3.41 -24.03
C THR A 205 22.57 4.90 -24.11
N SER A 206 22.83 5.56 -22.96
CA SER A 206 22.91 7.03 -22.85
C SER A 206 21.66 7.73 -23.39
N ASN A 207 20.52 7.07 -23.32
CA ASN A 207 19.26 7.58 -23.85
C ASN A 207 18.21 7.75 -22.73
N PRO A 208 17.82 9.01 -22.40
CA PRO A 208 16.88 9.30 -21.31
C PRO A 208 15.45 8.80 -21.56
N VAL A 209 15.11 8.42 -22.79
CA VAL A 209 13.78 7.90 -23.15
C VAL A 209 13.39 6.67 -22.33
N TYR A 210 14.33 5.80 -22.00
CA TYR A 210 14.06 4.59 -21.21
C TYR A 210 13.66 4.92 -19.76
N ASP A 211 14.28 5.93 -19.17
CA ASP A 211 13.93 6.40 -17.82
C ASP A 211 12.55 7.07 -17.81
N ALA A 212 12.25 7.93 -18.80
CA ALA A 212 10.94 8.54 -18.97
C ALA A 212 9.82 7.51 -19.21
N ALA A 213 10.08 6.51 -20.07
CA ALA A 213 9.15 5.42 -20.32
C ALA A 213 8.86 4.60 -19.04
N SER A 214 9.86 4.38 -18.21
CA SER A 214 9.67 3.71 -16.92
C SER A 214 8.77 4.50 -15.99
N SER A 215 8.91 5.83 -15.92
CA SER A 215 8.01 6.70 -15.16
C SER A 215 6.56 6.57 -15.63
N ILE A 216 6.31 6.54 -16.95
CA ILE A 216 4.98 6.33 -17.53
C ILE A 216 4.41 4.96 -17.12
N LEU A 217 5.21 3.90 -17.23
CA LEU A 217 4.79 2.55 -16.85
C LEU A 217 4.47 2.44 -15.36
N ILE A 218 5.27 3.08 -14.51
CA ILE A 218 5.00 3.15 -13.06
C ILE A 218 3.68 3.89 -12.81
N GLY A 219 3.45 5.03 -13.47
CA GLY A 219 2.20 5.77 -13.37
C GLY A 219 0.98 4.92 -13.73
N ILE A 220 1.03 4.20 -14.86
CA ILE A 220 -0.03 3.28 -15.30
C ILE A 220 -0.23 2.15 -14.27
N LEU A 221 0.85 1.55 -13.77
CA LEU A 221 0.81 0.49 -12.77
C LEU A 221 0.08 0.95 -11.50
N LEU A 222 0.41 2.15 -10.99
CA LEU A 222 -0.22 2.72 -9.80
C LEU A 222 -1.70 3.06 -10.05
N MET A 223 -2.05 3.57 -11.22
CA MET A 223 -3.45 3.80 -11.60
C MET A 223 -4.25 2.51 -11.60
N VAL A 224 -3.72 1.44 -12.21
CA VAL A 224 -4.37 0.12 -12.24
C VAL A 224 -4.51 -0.45 -10.82
N SER A 225 -3.49 -0.31 -9.99
CA SER A 225 -3.51 -0.77 -8.60
C SER A 225 -4.54 -0.01 -7.76
N GLY A 226 -4.63 1.31 -7.92
CA GLY A 226 -5.63 2.14 -7.26
C GLY A 226 -7.06 1.79 -7.69
N LEU A 227 -7.30 1.57 -8.99
CA LEU A 227 -8.60 1.13 -9.50
C LEU A 227 -8.99 -0.25 -8.97
N PHE A 228 -8.06 -1.19 -8.96
CA PHE A 228 -8.29 -2.53 -8.41
C PHE A 228 -8.67 -2.46 -6.93
N LEU A 229 -7.91 -1.72 -6.13
CA LEU A 229 -8.18 -1.54 -4.71
C LEU A 229 -9.54 -0.85 -4.48
N GLY A 230 -9.86 0.20 -5.24
CA GLY A 230 -11.15 0.88 -5.18
C GLY A 230 -12.32 -0.03 -5.51
N TYR A 231 -12.17 -0.91 -6.50
CA TYR A 231 -13.17 -1.91 -6.86
C TYR A 231 -13.41 -2.90 -5.73
N GLU A 232 -12.36 -3.47 -5.13
CA GLU A 232 -12.48 -4.39 -3.99
C GLU A 232 -13.13 -3.70 -2.77
N MET A 233 -12.77 -2.46 -2.48
CA MET A 233 -13.37 -1.72 -1.37
C MET A 233 -14.86 -1.41 -1.59
N LYS A 234 -15.26 -1.12 -2.83
CA LYS A 234 -16.67 -0.95 -3.18
C LYS A 234 -17.49 -2.17 -2.76
N HIS A 235 -17.05 -3.38 -3.10
CA HIS A 235 -17.75 -4.62 -2.76
C HIS A 235 -17.87 -4.83 -1.25
N LEU A 236 -16.81 -4.53 -0.50
CA LEU A 236 -16.81 -4.62 0.97
C LEU A 236 -17.73 -3.59 1.63
N ILE A 237 -17.79 -2.35 1.12
CA ILE A 237 -18.69 -1.30 1.62
C ILE A 237 -20.15 -1.66 1.37
N THR A 238 -20.47 -2.17 0.16
CA THR A 238 -21.84 -2.54 -0.22
C THR A 238 -22.33 -3.82 0.47
N GLY A 239 -21.43 -4.57 1.13
CA GLY A 239 -21.78 -5.76 1.90
C GLY A 239 -22.02 -6.99 1.05
N GLU A 240 -21.27 -7.15 -0.05
CA GLU A 240 -21.28 -8.37 -0.84
C GLU A 240 -20.91 -9.56 0.04
N THR A 241 -21.80 -10.54 0.08
CA THR A 241 -21.64 -11.70 0.98
C THR A 241 -20.56 -12.63 0.48
N VAL A 242 -19.76 -13.15 1.42
CA VAL A 242 -18.77 -14.20 1.22
C VAL A 242 -19.30 -15.30 0.29
N ASN A 243 -18.44 -15.67 -0.63
CA ASN A 243 -18.49 -16.70 -1.65
C ASN A 243 -19.61 -17.75 -1.51
N THR A 244 -20.31 -18.03 -2.60
CA THR A 244 -21.41 -18.99 -2.77
C THR A 244 -21.15 -20.38 -2.15
N LYS A 245 -19.89 -20.81 -2.11
CA LYS A 245 -19.48 -22.08 -1.48
C LYS A 245 -19.63 -22.13 0.05
N THR A 246 -19.71 -20.98 0.71
CA THR A 246 -19.96 -20.89 2.15
C THR A 246 -21.48 -20.89 2.43
N LYS A 247 -22.30 -20.42 1.49
CA LYS A 247 -23.77 -20.48 1.58
C LYS A 247 -24.31 -21.90 1.48
N GLU A 248 -23.63 -22.79 0.76
CA GLU A 248 -24.06 -24.20 0.61
C GLU A 248 -23.74 -25.07 1.84
N LYS A 249 -23.01 -24.53 2.82
CA LYS A 249 -22.64 -25.21 4.09
C LYS A 249 -23.40 -24.73 5.30
N ILE A 250 -24.32 -23.78 5.15
CA ILE A 250 -25.26 -23.29 6.18
C ILE A 250 -26.67 -23.74 5.83
#